data_d98818c955501be462428a746f41ad47
#
_entry.id   d98818c955501be462428a746f41ad47
#
_cell.length_a   1.000
_cell.length_b   1.000
_cell.length_c   1.000
_cell.angle_alpha   90.00
_cell.angle_beta   90.00
_cell.angle_gamma   90.00
#
_symmetry.space_group_name_H-M   'P 1'
#
loop_
_entity.id
_entity.type
_entity.pdbx_description
1 polymer ?
#
loop_
_entity_poly.entity_id
_entity_poly.type
_entity_poly.pdbx_seq_one_letter_code
_entity_poly.pdbx_strand_id
1 'polypeptide(L)'
;MEDGKLYLYYTGNVKLEDGEFDYIRTGREANTVLVVSEDGEHFGRKRELMRNSDYPQDLTCHVRDPKVWKENGMYYMVQGARTQKDEGKVLIFESEDQLNWIYKSDVKTAERFGYMWECPDYFETEGRKILSTSVQGLEGGVWDARNVYQSGYFLVEGDILSEYVLSDYELWDYGFDYYAPQSFESEDGRRIHISWMGMPDCEEYTNLTLEDGWQHCFTFPREVHVKDKKVLQQPVKELEALRRGEERAVSVLEKKGTKVFEAEVQNITGNHFRAVLAKELVLEYVNGRFEMKFTSQDKTSVSAGRSLRFREVSEVRNVRILADVSSVEVFVNDGETVFSTRYYPQDYEIKIEALDAKIAFWEL
;
A
#
# COMPACT_ATOMS: atom_id res chain seq x y z
N MET A 1 4.12 12.36 -16.31
CA MET A 1 4.67 13.58 -16.99
C MET A 1 4.41 13.48 -18.48
N GLU A 2 4.15 14.57 -19.15
CA GLU A 2 3.97 14.62 -20.60
C GLU A 2 4.54 15.94 -21.13
N ASP A 3 5.26 15.89 -22.26
CA ASP A 3 5.92 17.04 -22.87
C ASP A 3 6.76 17.90 -21.89
N GLY A 4 7.45 17.24 -20.96
CA GLY A 4 8.26 17.88 -19.92
C GLY A 4 7.48 18.58 -18.81
N LYS A 5 6.15 18.46 -18.78
CA LYS A 5 5.29 19.03 -17.74
C LYS A 5 4.78 17.99 -16.78
N LEU A 6 4.59 18.40 -15.54
CA LEU A 6 3.97 17.59 -14.49
C LEU A 6 2.49 17.94 -14.38
N TYR A 7 1.62 16.95 -14.56
CA TYR A 7 0.17 17.05 -14.38
C TYR A 7 -0.23 16.38 -13.07
N LEU A 8 -0.77 17.16 -12.15
CA LEU A 8 -1.24 16.66 -10.85
C LEU A 8 -2.76 16.68 -10.82
N TYR A 9 -3.36 15.51 -10.77
CA TYR A 9 -4.78 15.31 -10.57
C TYR A 9 -5.03 14.96 -9.10
N TYR A 10 -6.03 15.60 -8.50
CA TYR A 10 -6.39 15.33 -7.12
C TYR A 10 -7.85 15.67 -6.84
N THR A 11 -8.33 15.24 -5.69
CA THR A 11 -9.68 15.53 -5.23
C THR A 11 -9.70 16.83 -4.42
N GLY A 12 -10.38 17.84 -4.95
CA GLY A 12 -10.71 19.07 -4.25
C GLY A 12 -11.91 18.83 -3.33
N ASN A 13 -11.64 18.34 -2.13
CA ASN A 13 -12.69 18.00 -1.16
C ASN A 13 -13.09 19.24 -0.36
N VAL A 14 -14.39 19.56 -0.35
CA VAL A 14 -14.98 20.63 0.45
C VAL A 14 -16.10 20.07 1.31
N LYS A 15 -16.08 20.34 2.60
CA LYS A 15 -17.19 20.08 3.52
C LYS A 15 -17.96 21.38 3.72
N LEU A 16 -19.26 21.34 3.45
CA LEU A 16 -20.15 22.48 3.69
C LEU A 16 -20.46 22.58 5.19
N GLU A 17 -20.49 23.81 5.72
CA GLU A 17 -20.70 24.05 7.16
C GLU A 17 -22.12 24.54 7.46
N ASP A 18 -22.87 25.03 6.46
CA ASP A 18 -24.15 25.69 6.62
C ASP A 18 -25.33 24.70 6.59
N GLY A 19 -25.30 23.63 7.41
CA GLY A 19 -26.39 22.65 7.47
C GLY A 19 -26.09 21.43 8.32
N GLU A 20 -27.09 20.57 8.46
CA GLU A 20 -26.94 19.23 9.02
C GLU A 20 -26.66 18.23 7.89
N PHE A 21 -25.44 17.74 7.81
CA PHE A 21 -24.97 16.86 6.75
C PHE A 21 -24.39 15.56 7.29
N ASP A 22 -24.60 14.46 6.56
CA ASP A 22 -23.93 13.18 6.86
C ASP A 22 -22.53 13.08 6.23
N TYR A 23 -22.16 14.02 5.36
CA TYR A 23 -20.90 14.06 4.58
C TYR A 23 -20.64 12.81 3.75
N ILE A 24 -21.65 11.95 3.60
CA ILE A 24 -21.61 10.77 2.74
C ILE A 24 -22.49 11.03 1.51
N ARG A 25 -23.77 11.36 1.73
CA ARG A 25 -24.75 11.61 0.67
C ARG A 25 -24.97 13.08 0.41
N THR A 26 -24.71 13.92 1.42
CA THR A 26 -24.93 15.37 1.39
C THR A 26 -23.79 16.12 2.08
N GLY A 27 -23.64 17.41 1.76
CA GLY A 27 -22.74 18.33 2.48
C GLY A 27 -21.25 18.19 2.13
N ARG A 28 -20.90 17.44 1.08
CA ARG A 28 -19.53 17.32 0.61
C ARG A 28 -19.47 17.55 -0.90
N GLU A 29 -18.47 18.31 -1.32
CA GLU A 29 -18.08 18.40 -2.71
C GLU A 29 -16.78 17.59 -2.91
N ALA A 30 -16.77 16.75 -3.92
CA ALA A 30 -15.64 15.92 -4.32
C ALA A 30 -15.26 16.29 -5.76
N ASN A 31 -14.58 17.40 -5.91
CA ASN A 31 -14.23 17.95 -7.23
C ASN A 31 -12.95 17.34 -7.76
N THR A 32 -12.92 16.93 -9.03
CA THR A 32 -11.68 16.56 -9.70
C THR A 32 -10.95 17.81 -10.16
N VAL A 33 -9.71 17.97 -9.72
CA VAL A 33 -8.91 19.17 -9.95
C VAL A 33 -7.58 18.80 -10.63
N LEU A 34 -7.16 19.62 -11.58
CA LEU A 34 -5.87 19.59 -12.25
C LEU A 34 -5.02 20.80 -11.88
N VAL A 35 -3.74 20.56 -11.59
CA VAL A 35 -2.69 21.56 -11.53
C VAL A 35 -1.54 21.12 -12.43
N VAL A 36 -0.97 22.04 -13.19
CA VAL A 36 0.17 21.76 -14.08
C VAL A 36 1.38 22.55 -13.61
N SER A 37 2.53 21.90 -13.62
CA SER A 37 3.84 22.53 -13.40
C SER A 37 4.76 22.29 -14.60
N GLU A 38 5.53 23.29 -14.97
CA GLU A 38 6.52 23.22 -16.07
C GLU A 38 7.92 22.83 -15.57
N ASP A 39 8.18 22.96 -14.28
CA ASP A 39 9.52 22.76 -13.67
C ASP A 39 9.49 21.86 -12.42
N GLY A 40 8.30 21.44 -11.95
CA GLY A 40 8.11 20.66 -10.73
C GLY A 40 8.17 21.50 -9.43
N GLU A 41 8.52 22.77 -9.50
CA GLU A 41 8.65 23.68 -8.36
C GLU A 41 7.54 24.72 -8.31
N HIS A 42 7.18 25.28 -9.48
CA HIS A 42 6.14 26.30 -9.61
C HIS A 42 4.87 25.71 -10.22
N PHE A 43 3.76 25.88 -9.52
CA PHE A 43 2.47 25.31 -9.91
C PHE A 43 1.54 26.37 -10.48
N GLY A 44 0.92 26.04 -11.60
CA GLY A 44 -0.05 26.89 -12.27
C GLY A 44 -1.37 27.03 -11.50
N ARG A 45 -2.34 27.70 -12.11
CA ARG A 45 -3.67 27.85 -11.54
C ARG A 45 -4.37 26.49 -11.46
N LYS A 46 -5.03 26.21 -10.34
CA LYS A 46 -5.94 25.07 -10.17
C LYS A 46 -7.09 25.17 -11.19
N ARG A 47 -7.37 24.07 -11.87
CA ARG A 47 -8.50 23.92 -12.79
C ARG A 47 -9.43 22.85 -12.24
N GLU A 48 -10.64 23.22 -11.94
CA GLU A 48 -11.72 22.28 -11.64
C GLU A 48 -12.17 21.66 -12.95
N LEU A 49 -12.10 20.33 -13.04
CA LEU A 49 -12.43 19.56 -14.22
C LEU A 49 -13.83 18.95 -14.12
N MET A 50 -14.19 18.43 -12.95
CA MET A 50 -15.50 17.81 -12.69
C MET A 50 -15.96 18.12 -11.27
N ARG A 51 -17.26 18.20 -11.09
CA ARG A 51 -18.00 18.39 -9.83
C ARG A 51 -18.90 17.20 -9.55
N ASN A 52 -19.52 17.17 -8.38
CA ASN A 52 -20.50 16.13 -8.02
C ASN A 52 -21.60 15.96 -9.08
N SER A 53 -22.04 17.05 -9.73
CA SER A 53 -23.07 17.01 -10.78
C SER A 53 -22.64 16.32 -12.08
N ASP A 54 -21.33 16.16 -12.28
CA ASP A 54 -20.76 15.59 -13.51
C ASP A 54 -20.53 14.08 -13.39
N TYR A 55 -20.71 13.54 -12.19
CA TYR A 55 -20.60 12.10 -11.93
C TYR A 55 -21.96 11.39 -12.11
N PRO A 56 -21.95 10.05 -12.32
CA PRO A 56 -23.17 9.24 -12.34
C PRO A 56 -24.08 9.48 -11.13
N GLN A 57 -25.40 9.54 -11.36
CA GLN A 57 -26.39 9.93 -10.33
C GLN A 57 -26.59 8.89 -9.22
N ASP A 58 -26.13 7.66 -9.43
CA ASP A 58 -26.20 6.58 -8.43
C ASP A 58 -25.12 6.69 -7.32
N LEU A 59 -24.26 7.72 -7.37
CA LEU A 59 -23.15 7.89 -6.45
C LEU A 59 -23.50 8.79 -5.26
N THR A 60 -22.80 8.55 -4.17
CA THR A 60 -22.74 9.45 -3.01
C THR A 60 -21.77 10.60 -3.30
N CYS A 61 -21.51 11.47 -2.29
CA CYS A 61 -20.47 12.49 -2.35
C CYS A 61 -19.04 11.91 -2.27
N HIS A 62 -18.89 10.59 -2.23
CA HIS A 62 -17.59 9.92 -2.19
C HIS A 62 -17.17 9.45 -3.58
N VAL A 63 -16.58 10.38 -4.34
CA VAL A 63 -15.84 10.14 -5.59
C VAL A 63 -14.48 10.79 -5.43
N ARG A 64 -13.38 10.04 -5.58
CA ARG A 64 -12.04 10.58 -5.31
C ARG A 64 -10.90 9.79 -5.91
N ASP A 65 -9.68 10.30 -5.70
CA ASP A 65 -8.39 9.67 -5.98
C ASP A 65 -8.19 9.40 -7.48
N PRO A 66 -8.18 10.46 -8.32
CA PRO A 66 -8.00 10.31 -9.75
C PRO A 66 -6.59 9.78 -10.09
N LYS A 67 -6.52 8.72 -10.91
CA LYS A 67 -5.30 8.24 -11.55
C LYS A 67 -5.46 8.28 -13.05
N VAL A 68 -4.50 8.91 -13.73
CA VAL A 68 -4.56 9.15 -15.19
C VAL A 68 -3.43 8.42 -15.90
N TRP A 69 -3.76 7.81 -17.05
CA TRP A 69 -2.78 7.28 -17.99
C TRP A 69 -3.17 7.62 -19.43
N LYS A 70 -2.25 7.42 -20.36
CA LYS A 70 -2.49 7.59 -21.80
C LYS A 70 -2.31 6.26 -22.50
N GLU A 71 -3.26 5.92 -23.36
CA GLU A 71 -3.22 4.71 -24.16
C GLU A 71 -3.81 4.97 -25.54
N ASN A 72 -3.11 4.56 -26.60
CA ASN A 72 -3.54 4.72 -27.99
C ASN A 72 -3.97 6.15 -28.38
N GLY A 73 -3.31 7.17 -27.78
CA GLY A 73 -3.59 8.59 -28.06
C GLY A 73 -4.73 9.19 -27.25
N MET A 74 -5.46 8.38 -26.47
CA MET A 74 -6.55 8.80 -25.59
C MET A 74 -6.07 8.81 -24.13
N TYR A 75 -6.55 9.74 -23.34
CA TYR A 75 -6.34 9.75 -21.88
C TYR A 75 -7.49 9.05 -21.18
N TYR A 76 -7.15 8.28 -20.18
CA TYR A 76 -8.10 7.61 -19.30
C TYR A 76 -7.84 8.00 -17.86
N MET A 77 -8.92 8.06 -17.06
CA MET A 77 -8.86 8.33 -15.63
C MET A 77 -9.70 7.30 -14.89
N VAL A 78 -9.14 6.72 -13.84
CA VAL A 78 -9.91 5.97 -12.85
C VAL A 78 -10.11 6.80 -11.59
N GLN A 79 -11.29 6.66 -10.96
CA GLN A 79 -11.60 7.25 -9.67
C GLN A 79 -12.35 6.27 -8.79
N GLY A 80 -12.04 6.25 -7.50
CA GLY A 80 -12.78 5.47 -6.52
C GLY A 80 -14.14 6.09 -6.21
N ALA A 81 -15.16 5.24 -6.01
CA ALA A 81 -16.52 5.70 -5.77
C ALA A 81 -17.29 4.80 -4.80
N ARG A 82 -18.29 5.42 -4.13
CA ARG A 82 -19.30 4.78 -3.29
C ARG A 82 -20.69 5.09 -3.85
N THR A 83 -21.47 4.05 -4.10
CA THR A 83 -22.85 4.21 -4.57
C THR A 83 -23.80 4.59 -3.44
N GLN A 84 -25.04 5.06 -3.79
CA GLN A 84 -26.12 5.28 -2.83
C GLN A 84 -26.58 4.00 -2.11
N LYS A 85 -26.24 2.82 -2.65
CA LYS A 85 -26.51 1.50 -2.05
C LYS A 85 -25.34 0.98 -1.20
N ASP A 86 -24.33 1.81 -0.94
CA ASP A 86 -23.12 1.44 -0.20
C ASP A 86 -22.34 0.29 -0.87
N GLU A 87 -22.14 0.39 -2.17
CA GLU A 87 -21.30 -0.49 -2.97
C GLU A 87 -20.10 0.30 -3.49
N GLY A 88 -18.90 -0.25 -3.28
CA GLY A 88 -17.65 0.31 -3.82
C GLY A 88 -17.48 -0.04 -5.30
N LYS A 89 -16.95 0.90 -6.08
CA LYS A 89 -16.58 0.68 -7.49
C LYS A 89 -15.50 1.66 -7.94
N VAL A 90 -14.91 1.41 -9.10
CA VAL A 90 -14.01 2.33 -9.80
C VAL A 90 -14.72 2.87 -11.03
N LEU A 91 -14.75 4.19 -11.17
CA LEU A 91 -15.26 4.88 -12.36
C LEU A 91 -14.16 5.01 -13.39
N ILE A 92 -14.51 4.93 -14.66
CA ILE A 92 -13.62 5.16 -15.80
C ILE A 92 -14.13 6.35 -16.61
N PHE A 93 -13.23 7.30 -16.85
CA PHE A 93 -13.45 8.44 -17.72
C PHE A 93 -12.44 8.43 -18.87
N GLU A 94 -12.79 9.04 -19.99
CA GLU A 94 -11.90 9.24 -21.14
C GLU A 94 -11.85 10.71 -21.56
N SER A 95 -10.73 11.14 -22.14
CA SER A 95 -10.49 12.51 -22.60
C SER A 95 -9.49 12.53 -23.74
N GLU A 96 -9.71 13.42 -24.72
CA GLU A 96 -8.76 13.70 -25.80
C GLU A 96 -7.71 14.75 -25.42
N ASP A 97 -8.01 15.60 -24.42
CA ASP A 97 -7.25 16.84 -24.13
C ASP A 97 -6.87 17.02 -22.65
N GLN A 98 -7.17 16.02 -21.78
CA GLN A 98 -6.94 16.08 -20.33
C GLN A 98 -7.79 17.11 -19.56
N LEU A 99 -8.65 17.84 -20.24
CA LEU A 99 -9.47 18.91 -19.66
C LEU A 99 -10.95 18.58 -19.68
N ASN A 100 -11.41 17.93 -20.74
CA ASN A 100 -12.80 17.54 -20.93
C ASN A 100 -12.92 16.02 -20.74
N TRP A 101 -13.53 15.60 -19.65
CA TRP A 101 -13.65 14.19 -19.28
C TRP A 101 -15.08 13.67 -19.47
N ILE A 102 -15.22 12.54 -20.12
CA ILE A 102 -16.50 11.89 -20.39
C ILE A 102 -16.53 10.56 -19.63
N TYR A 103 -17.59 10.33 -18.87
CA TYR A 103 -17.82 9.04 -18.22
C TYR A 103 -17.97 7.94 -19.27
N LYS A 104 -17.18 6.88 -19.14
CA LYS A 104 -17.15 5.73 -20.05
C LYS A 104 -17.85 4.51 -19.46
N SER A 105 -17.42 4.07 -18.31
CA SER A 105 -17.89 2.85 -17.64
C SER A 105 -17.48 2.79 -16.18
N ASP A 106 -17.78 1.69 -15.51
CA ASP A 106 -17.28 1.38 -14.18
C ASP A 106 -16.71 -0.05 -14.08
N VAL A 107 -15.85 -0.27 -13.08
CA VAL A 107 -15.33 -1.57 -12.69
C VAL A 107 -15.83 -1.91 -11.30
N LYS A 108 -16.37 -3.11 -11.15
CA LYS A 108 -16.87 -3.66 -9.89
C LYS A 108 -16.81 -5.18 -9.89
N THR A 109 -16.94 -5.79 -8.75
CA THR A 109 -17.14 -7.24 -8.58
C THR A 109 -18.60 -7.63 -8.82
N ALA A 110 -18.86 -8.91 -9.12
CA ALA A 110 -20.20 -9.43 -9.31
C ALA A 110 -21.07 -9.31 -8.03
N GLU A 111 -20.44 -9.61 -6.88
CA GLU A 111 -21.04 -9.45 -5.56
C GLU A 111 -20.49 -8.17 -4.92
N ARG A 112 -21.21 -7.65 -3.91
CA ARG A 112 -20.77 -6.50 -3.13
C ARG A 112 -19.41 -6.77 -2.47
N PHE A 113 -18.45 -5.86 -2.70
CA PHE A 113 -17.12 -5.96 -2.13
C PHE A 113 -16.73 -4.62 -1.47
N GLY A 114 -17.06 -4.48 -0.19
CA GLY A 114 -16.95 -3.23 0.54
C GLY A 114 -17.93 -2.15 0.09
N TYR A 115 -17.91 -1.01 0.80
CA TYR A 115 -18.81 0.12 0.46
C TYR A 115 -18.09 1.24 -0.29
N MET A 116 -16.76 1.30 -0.27
CA MET A 116 -15.95 2.31 -0.96
C MET A 116 -14.65 1.69 -1.46
N TRP A 117 -14.27 1.97 -2.69
CA TRP A 117 -12.95 1.66 -3.24
C TRP A 117 -12.18 2.96 -3.39
N GLU A 118 -11.10 3.13 -2.63
CA GLU A 118 -10.25 4.31 -2.64
C GLU A 118 -8.96 4.06 -3.42
N CYS A 119 -8.29 5.14 -3.81
CA CYS A 119 -6.95 5.14 -4.36
C CYS A 119 -6.77 4.12 -5.51
N PRO A 120 -7.67 4.06 -6.51
CA PRO A 120 -7.51 3.12 -7.59
C PRO A 120 -6.24 3.42 -8.38
N ASP A 121 -5.53 2.36 -8.77
CA ASP A 121 -4.36 2.43 -9.63
C ASP A 121 -4.43 1.28 -10.65
N TYR A 122 -4.49 1.60 -11.93
CA TYR A 122 -4.53 0.61 -13.00
C TYR A 122 -3.26 0.69 -13.83
N PHE A 123 -2.57 -0.42 -13.95
CA PHE A 123 -1.32 -0.51 -14.68
C PHE A 123 -1.03 -1.91 -15.21
N GLU A 124 -0.12 -1.97 -16.16
CA GLU A 124 0.44 -3.22 -16.65
C GLU A 124 1.90 -3.34 -16.23
N THR A 125 2.31 -4.53 -15.79
CA THR A 125 3.71 -4.88 -15.55
C THR A 125 3.94 -6.34 -15.94
N GLU A 126 5.04 -6.61 -16.65
CA GLU A 126 5.44 -7.96 -17.11
C GLU A 126 4.29 -8.74 -17.80
N GLY A 127 3.48 -8.03 -18.61
CA GLY A 127 2.37 -8.60 -19.36
C GLY A 127 1.15 -8.95 -18.53
N ARG A 128 1.02 -8.40 -17.33
CA ARG A 128 -0.16 -8.56 -16.46
C ARG A 128 -0.76 -7.20 -16.10
N LYS A 129 -2.06 -7.11 -16.27
CA LYS A 129 -2.84 -5.94 -15.86
C LYS A 129 -3.29 -6.09 -14.41
N ILE A 130 -3.10 -5.05 -13.64
CA ILE A 130 -3.38 -4.99 -12.20
C ILE A 130 -4.29 -3.81 -11.93
N LEU A 131 -5.37 -4.05 -11.22
CA LEU A 131 -6.19 -3.01 -10.61
C LEU A 131 -5.99 -3.04 -9.11
N SER A 132 -5.24 -2.06 -8.59
CA SER A 132 -5.05 -1.83 -7.17
C SER A 132 -6.16 -0.96 -6.61
N THR A 133 -6.63 -1.27 -5.41
CA THR A 133 -7.61 -0.42 -4.71
C THR A 133 -7.46 -0.56 -3.20
N SER A 134 -7.86 0.48 -2.45
CA SER A 134 -7.99 0.45 -1.00
C SER A 134 -9.46 0.37 -0.64
N VAL A 135 -9.89 -0.75 -0.07
CA VAL A 135 -11.30 -1.08 0.12
C VAL A 135 -11.74 -0.85 1.55
N GLN A 136 -12.83 -0.08 1.72
CA GLN A 136 -13.49 0.13 3.01
C GLN A 136 -14.73 -0.76 3.13
N GLY A 137 -14.95 -1.30 4.35
CA GLY A 137 -16.17 -2.03 4.69
C GLY A 137 -16.21 -3.48 4.21
N LEU A 138 -15.05 -4.14 4.14
CA LEU A 138 -15.00 -5.58 4.05
C LEU A 138 -15.37 -6.18 5.41
N GLU A 139 -16.45 -6.96 5.43
CA GLU A 139 -16.91 -7.63 6.64
C GLU A 139 -16.06 -8.88 6.92
N GLY A 140 -15.84 -9.18 8.21
CA GLY A 140 -14.93 -10.22 8.67
C GLY A 140 -15.32 -11.63 8.22
N GLY A 141 -14.36 -12.54 8.29
CA GLY A 141 -14.48 -13.98 8.05
C GLY A 141 -13.64 -14.51 6.89
N VAL A 142 -13.57 -13.82 5.76
CA VAL A 142 -12.69 -14.17 4.63
C VAL A 142 -11.39 -13.34 4.68
N TRP A 143 -11.46 -12.15 5.24
CA TRP A 143 -10.37 -11.18 5.33
C TRP A 143 -9.86 -11.05 6.76
N ASP A 144 -9.27 -12.09 7.28
CA ASP A 144 -8.71 -12.11 8.65
C ASP A 144 -7.43 -11.26 8.77
N ALA A 145 -7.31 -10.25 7.90
CA ALA A 145 -6.20 -9.29 7.92
C ALA A 145 -6.28 -8.30 9.07
N ARG A 146 -7.41 -8.24 9.78
CA ARG A 146 -7.63 -7.48 11.03
C ARG A 146 -7.44 -5.97 10.96
N ASN A 147 -7.13 -5.41 9.80
CA ASN A 147 -7.08 -3.96 9.61
C ASN A 147 -8.50 -3.41 9.39
N VAL A 148 -8.72 -2.14 9.79
CA VAL A 148 -10.02 -1.45 9.59
C VAL A 148 -10.39 -1.44 8.11
N TYR A 149 -9.41 -1.17 7.25
CA TYR A 149 -9.55 -1.15 5.79
C TYR A 149 -8.41 -1.96 5.15
N GLN A 150 -8.60 -2.35 3.90
CA GLN A 150 -7.68 -3.24 3.20
C GLN A 150 -7.15 -2.57 1.93
N SER A 151 -5.86 -2.68 1.67
CA SER A 151 -5.24 -2.31 0.39
C SER A 151 -4.72 -3.53 -0.33
N GLY A 152 -5.17 -3.73 -1.54
CA GLY A 152 -4.83 -4.91 -2.32
C GLY A 152 -5.07 -4.70 -3.81
N TYR A 153 -5.13 -5.79 -4.54
CA TYR A 153 -5.26 -5.76 -5.99
C TYR A 153 -6.07 -6.93 -6.54
N PHE A 154 -6.57 -6.72 -7.73
CA PHE A 154 -7.09 -7.75 -8.62
C PHE A 154 -6.13 -7.90 -9.80
N LEU A 155 -5.84 -9.12 -10.23
CA LEU A 155 -5.35 -9.37 -11.57
C LEU A 155 -6.52 -9.23 -12.55
N VAL A 156 -6.29 -8.57 -13.67
CA VAL A 156 -7.32 -8.32 -14.67
C VAL A 156 -7.04 -9.20 -15.89
N GLU A 157 -7.98 -10.07 -16.21
CA GLU A 157 -8.02 -10.75 -17.51
C GLU A 157 -8.87 -9.91 -18.46
N GLY A 158 -8.39 -9.69 -19.69
CA GLY A 158 -9.03 -8.76 -20.63
C GLY A 158 -8.58 -7.32 -20.41
N ASP A 159 -9.52 -6.38 -20.41
CA ASP A 159 -9.24 -4.95 -20.27
C ASP A 159 -10.40 -4.22 -19.60
N ILE A 160 -10.12 -3.38 -18.57
CA ILE A 160 -11.16 -2.60 -17.90
C ILE A 160 -11.84 -1.58 -18.81
N LEU A 161 -11.20 -1.23 -19.93
CA LEU A 161 -11.78 -0.31 -20.92
C LEU A 161 -12.82 -1.01 -21.85
N SER A 162 -12.92 -2.34 -21.80
CA SER A 162 -13.83 -3.15 -22.61
C SER A 162 -14.43 -4.30 -21.80
N GLU A 163 -14.03 -5.54 -22.06
CA GLU A 163 -14.45 -6.73 -21.32
C GLU A 163 -13.34 -7.18 -20.37
N TYR A 164 -13.68 -7.44 -19.12
CA TYR A 164 -12.72 -7.84 -18.11
C TYR A 164 -13.29 -8.91 -17.16
N VAL A 165 -12.37 -9.66 -16.56
CA VAL A 165 -12.63 -10.53 -15.41
C VAL A 165 -11.61 -10.18 -14.33
N LEU A 166 -12.08 -9.95 -13.11
CA LEU A 166 -11.24 -9.74 -11.96
C LEU A 166 -10.93 -11.08 -11.29
N SER A 167 -9.67 -11.28 -10.88
CA SER A 167 -9.29 -12.39 -9.99
C SER A 167 -9.90 -12.23 -8.60
N ASP A 168 -9.61 -13.18 -7.70
CA ASP A 168 -9.75 -12.93 -6.27
C ASP A 168 -8.86 -11.74 -5.86
N TYR A 169 -9.31 -11.03 -4.83
CA TYR A 169 -8.58 -9.88 -4.27
C TYR A 169 -7.46 -10.36 -3.37
N GLU A 170 -6.25 -9.90 -3.64
CA GLU A 170 -5.06 -10.20 -2.85
C GLU A 170 -4.54 -8.94 -2.17
N LEU A 171 -4.06 -9.06 -0.94
CA LEU A 171 -3.50 -7.92 -0.22
C LEU A 171 -2.09 -7.60 -0.69
N TRP A 172 -1.77 -6.30 -0.78
CA TRP A 172 -0.40 -5.85 -0.97
C TRP A 172 0.48 -6.11 0.26
N ASP A 173 -0.09 -6.00 1.45
CA ASP A 173 0.65 -6.05 2.71
C ASP A 173 -0.22 -6.65 3.82
N TYR A 174 0.35 -7.50 4.62
CA TYR A 174 -0.33 -8.22 5.71
C TYR A 174 0.04 -7.66 7.09
N GLY A 175 0.75 -6.52 7.15
CA GLY A 175 1.15 -5.85 8.39
C GLY A 175 0.06 -4.94 8.98
N PHE A 176 0.48 -4.09 9.90
CA PHE A 176 -0.41 -3.16 10.60
C PHE A 176 -0.59 -1.84 9.86
N ASP A 177 0.48 -1.33 9.26
CA ASP A 177 0.55 0.04 8.77
C ASP A 177 0.83 0.05 7.27
N TYR A 178 -0.24 -0.10 6.48
CA TYR A 178 -0.15 -0.05 5.03
C TYR A 178 -1.51 0.33 4.43
N TYR A 179 -1.58 1.47 3.73
CA TYR A 179 -2.80 1.93 3.09
C TYR A 179 -2.52 2.85 1.91
N ALA A 180 -3.50 2.99 1.00
CA ALA A 180 -3.50 3.94 -0.11
C ALA A 180 -2.26 3.88 -1.02
N PRO A 181 -1.83 2.69 -1.48
CA PRO A 181 -0.69 2.57 -2.38
C PRO A 181 -0.93 3.26 -3.71
N GLN A 182 0.16 3.80 -4.28
CA GLN A 182 0.18 4.31 -5.64
C GLN A 182 1.47 3.88 -6.34
N SER A 183 1.39 3.63 -7.65
CA SER A 183 2.54 3.24 -8.43
C SER A 183 2.83 4.19 -9.58
N PHE A 184 4.05 4.13 -10.08
CA PHE A 184 4.46 4.81 -11.32
C PHE A 184 5.46 3.95 -12.08
N GLU A 185 5.57 4.19 -13.36
CA GLU A 185 6.61 3.59 -14.18
C GLU A 185 7.84 4.49 -14.16
N SER A 186 8.99 3.91 -13.80
CA SER A 186 10.27 4.62 -13.84
C SER A 186 10.81 4.70 -15.27
N GLU A 187 11.82 5.54 -15.51
CA GLU A 187 12.42 5.73 -16.84
C GLU A 187 13.03 4.44 -17.42
N ASP A 188 13.45 3.51 -16.55
CA ASP A 188 14.00 2.20 -16.95
C ASP A 188 12.91 1.11 -17.08
N GLY A 189 11.62 1.49 -17.02
CA GLY A 189 10.48 0.60 -17.25
C GLY A 189 10.05 -0.25 -16.06
N ARG A 190 10.65 -0.05 -14.87
CA ARG A 190 10.21 -0.71 -13.64
C ARG A 190 8.92 -0.10 -13.12
N ARG A 191 8.03 -0.89 -12.55
CA ARG A 191 6.87 -0.42 -11.81
C ARG A 191 7.24 -0.23 -10.35
N ILE A 192 7.28 1.02 -9.91
CA ILE A 192 7.60 1.40 -8.53
C ILE A 192 6.33 1.72 -7.77
N HIS A 193 6.23 1.19 -6.57
CA HIS A 193 5.07 1.24 -5.70
C HIS A 193 5.44 1.85 -4.34
N ILE A 194 4.66 2.80 -3.85
CA ILE A 194 4.83 3.45 -2.55
C ILE A 194 3.48 3.52 -1.87
N SER A 195 3.44 3.25 -0.57
CA SER A 195 2.22 3.30 0.23
C SER A 195 2.37 4.24 1.43
N TRP A 196 1.26 4.74 1.91
CA TRP A 196 1.19 5.38 3.22
C TRP A 196 1.29 4.33 4.33
N MET A 197 2.32 4.46 5.19
CA MET A 197 2.50 3.60 6.36
C MET A 197 1.66 4.16 7.52
N GLY A 198 0.38 3.83 7.48
CA GLY A 198 -0.64 4.22 8.43
C GLY A 198 -1.93 3.43 8.17
N MET A 199 -2.94 3.66 8.98
CA MET A 199 -4.28 3.07 8.85
C MET A 199 -5.32 4.09 9.29
N PRO A 200 -6.23 4.53 8.40
CA PRO A 200 -7.26 5.48 8.77
C PRO A 200 -8.26 4.85 9.76
N ASP A 201 -8.85 5.69 10.60
CA ASP A 201 -9.90 5.31 11.56
C ASP A 201 -9.51 4.16 12.52
N CYS A 202 -8.21 3.92 12.73
CA CYS A 202 -7.72 2.86 13.59
C CYS A 202 -7.76 3.28 15.07
N GLU A 203 -8.54 2.55 15.88
CA GLU A 203 -8.62 2.73 17.34
C GLU A 203 -7.79 1.69 18.11
N GLU A 204 -7.37 0.59 17.46
CA GLU A 204 -6.63 -0.52 18.08
C GLU A 204 -5.29 -0.04 18.64
N TYR A 205 -4.55 0.76 17.85
CA TYR A 205 -3.20 1.21 18.18
C TYR A 205 -3.01 2.71 17.86
N THR A 206 -1.88 3.26 18.27
CA THR A 206 -1.55 4.68 18.07
C THR A 206 -0.16 4.86 17.47
N ASN A 207 0.30 6.12 17.36
CA ASN A 207 1.64 6.50 16.93
C ASN A 207 2.29 7.35 18.00
N LEU A 208 3.39 6.89 18.62
CA LEU A 208 4.05 7.61 19.71
C LEU A 208 4.70 8.91 19.25
N THR A 209 5.02 9.05 17.98
CA THR A 209 5.55 10.28 17.38
C THR A 209 4.57 11.46 17.38
N LEU A 210 3.32 11.26 17.80
CA LEU A 210 2.37 12.36 18.03
C LEU A 210 2.89 13.36 19.07
N GLU A 211 3.61 12.89 20.08
CA GLU A 211 4.24 13.75 21.08
C GLU A 211 5.36 14.61 20.51
N ASP A 212 5.99 14.15 19.41
CA ASP A 212 7.00 14.88 18.65
C ASP A 212 6.41 15.82 17.57
N GLY A 213 5.08 15.89 17.48
CA GLY A 213 4.36 16.76 16.55
C GLY A 213 4.21 16.20 15.12
N TRP A 214 4.44 14.91 14.89
CA TRP A 214 4.25 14.26 13.59
C TRP A 214 3.73 12.81 13.72
N GLN A 215 3.19 12.28 12.65
CA GLN A 215 2.82 10.86 12.56
C GLN A 215 2.88 10.38 11.11
N HIS A 216 2.91 9.05 10.97
CA HIS A 216 3.00 8.33 9.71
C HIS A 216 4.32 8.54 8.95
N CYS A 217 4.49 7.77 7.89
CA CYS A 217 5.56 7.88 6.92
C CYS A 217 5.12 7.16 5.65
N PHE A 218 5.97 7.13 4.64
CA PHE A 218 5.81 6.23 3.50
C PHE A 218 6.53 4.91 3.76
N THR A 219 6.10 3.85 3.08
CA THR A 219 6.90 2.63 2.95
C THR A 219 8.18 2.93 2.17
N PHE A 220 9.17 2.04 2.26
CA PHE A 220 10.24 2.03 1.25
C PHE A 220 9.62 1.88 -0.14
N PRO A 221 10.20 2.51 -1.18
CA PRO A 221 9.80 2.23 -2.55
C PRO A 221 10.01 0.76 -2.88
N ARG A 222 8.99 0.14 -3.49
CA ARG A 222 8.99 -1.28 -3.85
C ARG A 222 8.87 -1.43 -5.36
N GLU A 223 9.66 -2.30 -5.94
CA GLU A 223 9.52 -2.73 -7.31
C GLU A 223 8.52 -3.88 -7.38
N VAL A 224 7.55 -3.77 -8.29
CA VAL A 224 6.48 -4.77 -8.48
C VAL A 224 6.84 -5.66 -9.67
N HIS A 225 6.90 -6.96 -9.41
CA HIS A 225 7.14 -7.99 -10.40
C HIS A 225 5.98 -8.97 -10.48
N VAL A 226 5.86 -9.68 -11.60
CA VAL A 226 4.90 -10.78 -11.73
C VAL A 226 5.64 -12.03 -12.21
N LYS A 227 5.59 -13.08 -11.40
CA LYS A 227 6.19 -14.38 -11.69
C LYS A 227 5.19 -15.50 -11.42
N ASP A 228 4.99 -16.38 -12.38
CA ASP A 228 4.09 -17.55 -12.23
C ASP A 228 2.68 -17.18 -11.73
N LYS A 229 2.13 -16.08 -12.23
CA LYS A 229 0.85 -15.47 -11.80
C LYS A 229 0.82 -14.92 -10.35
N LYS A 230 1.96 -14.84 -9.69
CA LYS A 230 2.11 -14.19 -8.38
C LYS A 230 2.70 -12.80 -8.55
N VAL A 231 2.18 -11.86 -7.81
CA VAL A 231 2.77 -10.52 -7.69
C VAL A 231 3.79 -10.56 -6.57
N LEU A 232 4.99 -10.08 -6.88
CA LEU A 232 6.11 -9.98 -5.95
C LEU A 232 6.43 -8.52 -5.72
N GLN A 233 6.80 -8.17 -4.51
CA GLN A 233 7.25 -6.82 -4.16
C GLN A 233 8.65 -6.90 -3.57
N GLN A 234 9.57 -6.12 -4.12
CA GLN A 234 10.93 -6.06 -3.59
C GLN A 234 11.32 -4.60 -3.32
N PRO A 235 12.08 -4.32 -2.26
CA PRO A 235 12.67 -3.00 -2.10
C PRO A 235 13.49 -2.64 -3.34
N VAL A 236 13.38 -1.38 -3.80
CA VAL A 236 14.15 -0.95 -4.97
C VAL A 236 15.64 -1.13 -4.76
N LYS A 237 16.35 -1.52 -5.82
CA LYS A 237 17.80 -1.79 -5.77
C LYS A 237 18.64 -0.59 -5.32
N GLU A 238 18.14 0.62 -5.48
CA GLU A 238 18.80 1.86 -5.06
C GLU A 238 19.06 1.92 -3.55
N LEU A 239 18.27 1.23 -2.73
CA LEU A 239 18.48 1.13 -1.28
C LEU A 239 19.79 0.38 -0.94
N GLU A 240 20.27 -0.48 -1.82
CA GLU A 240 21.54 -1.19 -1.60
C GLU A 240 22.75 -0.24 -1.53
N ALA A 241 22.66 0.94 -2.13
CA ALA A 241 23.69 1.97 -2.03
C ALA A 241 23.85 2.54 -0.62
N LEU A 242 22.87 2.33 0.26
CA LEU A 242 22.91 2.73 1.66
C LEU A 242 23.66 1.72 2.55
N ARG A 243 23.85 0.48 2.08
CA ARG A 243 24.43 -0.62 2.85
C ARG A 243 25.87 -0.31 3.28
N ARG A 244 26.14 -0.51 4.57
CA ARG A 244 27.47 -0.34 5.19
C ARG A 244 27.79 -1.53 6.07
N GLY A 245 29.07 -1.89 6.16
CA GLY A 245 29.55 -2.83 7.15
C GLY A 245 28.91 -4.22 7.07
N GLU A 246 29.02 -4.89 5.90
CA GLU A 246 28.47 -6.23 5.72
C GLU A 246 28.97 -7.21 6.78
N GLU A 247 28.05 -7.83 7.50
CA GLU A 247 28.31 -8.96 8.39
C GLU A 247 27.60 -10.21 7.91
N ARG A 248 28.24 -11.35 8.02
CA ARG A 248 27.68 -12.66 7.63
C ARG A 248 27.67 -13.60 8.81
N ALA A 249 26.57 -14.32 8.95
CA ALA A 249 26.38 -15.36 9.96
C ALA A 249 25.71 -16.58 9.35
N VAL A 250 25.74 -17.69 10.06
CA VAL A 250 24.98 -18.90 9.73
C VAL A 250 24.10 -19.23 10.92
N SER A 251 22.84 -19.45 10.66
CA SER A 251 21.78 -19.82 11.59
C SER A 251 21.43 -18.79 12.66
N VAL A 252 22.37 -18.02 13.20
CA VAL A 252 22.08 -17.07 14.29
C VAL A 252 22.89 -15.78 14.09
N LEU A 253 22.19 -14.64 14.23
CA LEU A 253 22.82 -13.32 14.28
C LEU A 253 22.24 -12.53 15.46
N GLU A 254 23.11 -11.90 16.24
CA GLU A 254 22.73 -11.00 17.34
C GLU A 254 23.45 -9.65 17.18
N LYS A 255 22.68 -8.56 17.28
CA LYS A 255 23.18 -7.18 17.18
C LYS A 255 22.61 -6.31 18.28
N LYS A 256 23.35 -5.27 18.65
CA LYS A 256 22.90 -4.25 19.61
C LYS A 256 23.29 -2.86 19.14
N GLY A 257 22.41 -1.90 19.38
CA GLY A 257 22.65 -0.49 19.11
C GLY A 257 22.44 -0.04 17.66
N THR A 258 22.12 -0.95 16.73
CA THR A 258 21.85 -0.59 15.34
C THR A 258 20.39 -0.20 15.16
N LYS A 259 20.14 1.03 14.72
CA LYS A 259 18.80 1.62 14.57
C LYS A 259 18.22 1.39 13.19
N VAL A 260 19.03 1.54 12.17
CA VAL A 260 18.62 1.46 10.78
C VAL A 260 19.45 0.36 10.12
N PHE A 261 18.77 -0.65 9.59
CA PHE A 261 19.46 -1.82 9.07
C PHE A 261 18.66 -2.56 8.01
N GLU A 262 19.42 -3.37 7.27
CA GLU A 262 18.87 -4.40 6.41
C GLU A 262 19.45 -5.77 6.81
N ALA A 263 18.59 -6.78 6.81
CA ALA A 263 19.00 -8.17 7.00
C ALA A 263 18.37 -9.06 5.92
N GLU A 264 19.20 -9.89 5.29
CA GLU A 264 18.77 -10.93 4.35
C GLU A 264 19.05 -12.30 4.94
N VAL A 265 18.03 -13.13 5.03
CA VAL A 265 18.09 -14.51 5.50
C VAL A 265 17.72 -15.42 4.34
N GLN A 266 18.68 -16.24 3.87
CA GLN A 266 18.54 -17.05 2.68
C GLN A 266 18.77 -18.53 2.98
N ASN A 267 18.15 -19.39 2.17
CA ASN A 267 18.26 -20.86 2.28
C ASN A 267 17.78 -21.39 3.63
N ILE A 268 16.65 -20.87 4.11
CA ILE A 268 16.02 -21.34 5.34
C ILE A 268 15.56 -22.80 5.14
N THR A 269 15.93 -23.68 6.07
CA THR A 269 15.54 -25.09 6.05
C THR A 269 14.59 -25.42 7.20
N GLY A 270 13.80 -26.51 7.04
CA GLY A 270 12.91 -27.00 8.09
C GLY A 270 11.84 -26.00 8.54
N ASN A 271 11.58 -24.94 7.73
CA ASN A 271 10.64 -23.88 8.07
C ASN A 271 10.90 -23.23 9.44
N HIS A 272 12.17 -23.16 9.84
CA HIS A 272 12.56 -22.59 11.11
C HIS A 272 13.12 -21.18 10.91
N PHE A 273 12.29 -20.19 11.20
CA PHE A 273 12.66 -18.77 11.16
C PHE A 273 12.06 -18.05 12.36
N ARG A 274 12.88 -17.26 13.04
CA ARG A 274 12.44 -16.34 14.09
C ARG A 274 13.37 -15.14 14.18
N ALA A 275 12.81 -13.93 14.16
CA ALA A 275 13.54 -12.71 14.47
C ALA A 275 12.84 -11.96 15.61
N VAL A 276 13.64 -11.37 16.51
CA VAL A 276 13.15 -10.52 17.60
C VAL A 276 13.85 -9.19 17.48
N LEU A 277 13.08 -8.13 17.32
CA LEU A 277 13.55 -6.76 17.21
C LEU A 277 13.06 -5.96 18.42
N ALA A 278 13.95 -5.15 19.01
CA ALA A 278 13.63 -4.31 20.17
C ALA A 278 12.95 -5.09 21.34
N LYS A 279 13.30 -6.38 21.50
CA LYS A 279 12.76 -7.31 22.49
C LYS A 279 11.26 -7.62 22.40
N GLU A 280 10.49 -6.84 21.65
CA GLU A 280 9.03 -6.94 21.62
C GLU A 280 8.44 -7.30 20.27
N LEU A 281 9.02 -6.87 19.13
CA LEU A 281 8.54 -7.26 17.81
C LEU A 281 9.12 -8.62 17.43
N VAL A 282 8.27 -9.60 17.27
CA VAL A 282 8.61 -10.96 16.88
C VAL A 282 8.08 -11.23 15.48
N LEU A 283 8.98 -11.66 14.61
CA LEU A 283 8.71 -12.17 13.27
C LEU A 283 9.01 -13.66 13.30
N GLU A 284 8.06 -14.51 13.01
CA GLU A 284 8.31 -15.97 13.04
C GLU A 284 7.43 -16.74 12.08
N TYR A 285 7.94 -17.89 11.63
CA TYR A 285 7.15 -18.90 10.95
C TYR A 285 6.72 -19.97 11.94
N VAL A 286 5.43 -20.19 12.08
CA VAL A 286 4.86 -21.13 13.01
C VAL A 286 3.56 -21.74 12.46
N ASN A 287 3.45 -23.08 12.53
CA ASN A 287 2.22 -23.80 12.18
C ASN A 287 1.64 -23.46 10.79
N GLY A 288 2.49 -23.31 9.77
CA GLY A 288 2.05 -23.04 8.40
C GLY A 288 1.73 -21.57 8.12
N ARG A 289 2.15 -20.64 8.98
CA ARG A 289 1.94 -19.21 8.77
C ARG A 289 3.14 -18.39 9.19
N PHE A 290 3.32 -17.26 8.53
CA PHE A 290 4.27 -16.23 8.95
C PHE A 290 3.53 -15.21 9.82
N GLU A 291 4.08 -14.92 10.99
CA GLU A 291 3.51 -14.01 11.98
C GLU A 291 4.42 -12.79 12.18
N MET A 292 3.80 -11.63 12.27
CA MET A 292 4.35 -10.39 12.80
C MET A 292 3.56 -10.05 14.07
N LYS A 293 4.20 -10.14 15.24
CA LYS A 293 3.52 -9.91 16.51
C LYS A 293 4.35 -9.12 17.50
N PHE A 294 3.66 -8.43 18.38
CA PHE A 294 4.26 -7.76 19.53
C PHE A 294 3.94 -8.52 20.81
N THR A 295 4.92 -8.62 21.70
CA THR A 295 4.78 -9.30 22.99
C THR A 295 4.02 -8.47 24.02
N SER A 296 3.97 -7.16 23.86
CA SER A 296 3.15 -6.22 24.64
C SER A 296 2.14 -5.52 23.72
N GLN A 297 0.96 -5.22 24.24
CA GLN A 297 -0.07 -4.41 23.56
C GLN A 297 -0.30 -3.08 24.31
N ASP A 298 0.61 -2.69 25.17
CA ASP A 298 0.56 -1.39 25.84
C ASP A 298 0.78 -0.28 24.80
N LYS A 299 -0.13 0.69 24.77
CA LYS A 299 -0.04 1.83 23.86
C LYS A 299 1.17 2.73 24.09
N THR A 300 1.92 2.55 25.19
CA THR A 300 3.16 3.27 25.50
C THR A 300 4.42 2.42 25.25
N SER A 301 4.27 1.16 24.85
CA SER A 301 5.39 0.26 24.55
C SER A 301 5.87 0.37 23.09
N VAL A 302 6.83 -0.44 22.72
CA VAL A 302 7.36 -0.56 21.34
C VAL A 302 6.24 -0.78 20.31
N SER A 303 5.17 -1.49 20.68
CA SER A 303 4.03 -1.79 19.84
C SER A 303 3.10 -0.59 19.60
N ALA A 304 3.03 0.34 20.56
CA ALA A 304 2.01 1.37 20.63
C ALA A 304 0.57 0.80 20.47
N GLY A 305 0.33 -0.41 21.00
CA GLY A 305 -0.95 -1.11 20.97
C GLY A 305 -1.09 -2.19 19.88
N ARG A 306 -0.16 -2.31 18.94
CA ARG A 306 -0.19 -3.33 17.88
C ARG A 306 -0.05 -4.73 18.48
N SER A 307 -0.81 -5.70 17.95
CA SER A 307 -0.92 -7.05 18.51
C SER A 307 -0.30 -8.11 17.60
N LEU A 308 -1.07 -8.66 16.69
CA LEU A 308 -0.70 -9.75 15.78
C LEU A 308 -1.26 -9.50 14.37
N ARG A 309 -0.42 -9.75 13.37
CA ARG A 309 -0.80 -9.91 11.96
C ARG A 309 -0.15 -11.16 11.41
N PHE A 310 -0.82 -11.86 10.51
CA PHE A 310 -0.28 -13.09 9.92
C PHE A 310 -0.82 -13.37 8.52
N ARG A 311 -0.10 -14.21 7.81
CA ARG A 311 -0.52 -14.83 6.53
C ARG A 311 -0.16 -16.31 6.56
N GLU A 312 -1.05 -17.16 6.04
CA GLU A 312 -0.71 -18.53 5.77
C GLU A 312 0.31 -18.61 4.64
N VAL A 313 1.41 -19.30 4.92
CA VAL A 313 2.54 -19.47 4.00
C VAL A 313 2.97 -20.93 4.10
N SER A 314 2.94 -21.66 3.00
CA SER A 314 3.22 -23.10 3.00
C SER A 314 4.66 -23.43 3.43
N GLU A 315 5.60 -22.55 3.09
CA GLU A 315 7.00 -22.68 3.46
C GLU A 315 7.67 -21.29 3.52
N VAL A 316 8.75 -21.18 4.28
CA VAL A 316 9.62 -20.00 4.33
C VAL A 316 11.00 -20.39 3.78
N ARG A 317 11.40 -19.79 2.66
CA ARG A 317 12.68 -20.01 1.97
C ARG A 317 13.70 -18.92 2.24
N ASN A 318 13.22 -17.70 2.26
CA ASN A 318 14.03 -16.51 2.54
C ASN A 318 13.18 -15.43 3.18
N VAL A 319 13.82 -14.54 3.91
CA VAL A 319 13.22 -13.35 4.53
C VAL A 319 14.19 -12.18 4.40
N ARG A 320 13.71 -11.03 3.94
CA ARG A 320 14.44 -9.76 3.93
C ARG A 320 13.74 -8.79 4.88
N ILE A 321 14.49 -8.16 5.76
CA ILE A 321 13.99 -7.22 6.76
C ILE A 321 14.67 -5.88 6.52
N LEU A 322 13.90 -4.82 6.36
CA LEU A 322 14.37 -3.44 6.38
C LEU A 322 13.77 -2.74 7.58
N ALA A 323 14.61 -2.11 8.38
CA ALA A 323 14.18 -1.35 9.53
C ALA A 323 14.75 0.07 9.49
N ASP A 324 13.89 1.03 9.77
CA ASP A 324 14.24 2.41 10.05
C ASP A 324 13.96 2.69 11.54
N VAL A 325 14.24 3.88 12.02
CA VAL A 325 14.12 4.26 13.44
C VAL A 325 12.74 3.99 14.06
N SER A 326 11.69 3.96 13.24
CA SER A 326 10.31 3.76 13.69
C SER A 326 9.43 2.95 12.74
N SER A 327 10.04 2.19 11.83
CA SER A 327 9.30 1.32 10.89
C SER A 327 10.07 0.05 10.56
N VAL A 328 9.34 -1.02 10.26
CA VAL A 328 9.88 -2.30 9.81
C VAL A 328 9.07 -2.81 8.64
N GLU A 329 9.74 -3.22 7.57
CA GLU A 329 9.16 -3.92 6.44
C GLU A 329 9.82 -5.27 6.26
N VAL A 330 9.02 -6.31 6.08
CA VAL A 330 9.46 -7.71 6.01
C VAL A 330 8.95 -8.33 4.72
N PHE A 331 9.87 -8.82 3.91
CA PHE A 331 9.60 -9.45 2.62
C PHE A 331 9.90 -10.94 2.72
N VAL A 332 8.88 -11.76 2.59
CA VAL A 332 8.97 -13.23 2.70
C VAL A 332 8.90 -13.84 1.31
N ASN A 333 9.76 -14.82 1.03
CA ASN A 333 9.82 -15.57 -0.23
C ASN A 333 9.89 -14.65 -1.45
N ASP A 334 10.95 -13.83 -1.52
CA ASP A 334 11.19 -12.87 -2.60
C ASP A 334 10.06 -11.81 -2.73
N GLY A 335 9.35 -11.54 -1.62
CA GLY A 335 8.25 -10.58 -1.58
C GLY A 335 6.89 -11.12 -2.06
N GLU A 336 6.69 -12.45 -2.10
CA GLU A 336 5.36 -13.04 -2.27
C GLU A 336 4.40 -12.62 -1.15
N THR A 337 4.95 -12.37 0.04
CA THR A 337 4.20 -11.92 1.21
C THR A 337 4.99 -10.82 1.90
N VAL A 338 4.33 -9.69 2.17
CA VAL A 338 4.97 -8.53 2.78
C VAL A 338 4.21 -8.11 4.03
N PHE A 339 4.95 -7.65 5.04
CA PHE A 339 4.40 -7.08 6.27
C PHE A 339 5.07 -5.76 6.58
N SER A 340 4.28 -4.73 6.87
CA SER A 340 4.76 -3.42 7.28
C SER A 340 4.17 -3.01 8.62
N THR A 341 5.00 -2.42 9.46
CA THR A 341 4.56 -1.90 10.76
C THR A 341 5.37 -0.70 11.20
N ARG A 342 4.71 0.20 11.92
CA ARG A 342 5.39 1.15 12.79
C ARG A 342 5.78 0.43 14.08
N TYR A 343 6.91 0.80 14.66
CA TYR A 343 7.35 0.36 15.99
C TYR A 343 8.16 1.48 16.65
N TYR A 344 8.30 1.45 17.95
CA TYR A 344 8.91 2.55 18.70
C TYR A 344 9.94 2.01 19.70
N PRO A 345 11.12 1.56 19.22
CA PRO A 345 12.10 0.86 20.03
C PRO A 345 12.71 1.78 21.10
N GLN A 346 12.72 1.28 22.34
CA GLN A 346 13.49 1.84 23.44
C GLN A 346 14.88 1.20 23.52
N ASP A 347 15.03 0.05 22.90
CA ASP A 347 16.22 -0.78 22.86
C ASP A 347 16.41 -1.28 21.43
N TYR A 348 17.63 -1.26 20.96
CA TYR A 348 17.96 -1.67 19.59
C TYR A 348 18.67 -3.03 19.57
N GLU A 349 18.12 -3.99 20.31
CA GLU A 349 18.56 -5.40 20.22
C GLU A 349 17.87 -6.10 19.06
N ILE A 350 18.65 -6.84 18.29
CA ILE A 350 18.21 -7.63 17.14
C ILE A 350 18.72 -9.05 17.36
N LYS A 351 17.84 -10.04 17.25
CA LYS A 351 18.21 -11.44 17.22
C LYS A 351 17.47 -12.13 16.07
N ILE A 352 18.22 -12.80 15.19
CA ILE A 352 17.68 -13.57 14.07
C ILE A 352 18.16 -15.02 14.21
N GLU A 353 17.22 -15.97 14.15
CA GLU A 353 17.45 -17.41 14.24
C GLU A 353 16.76 -18.10 13.04
N ALA A 354 17.54 -18.82 12.22
CA ALA A 354 17.02 -19.55 11.07
C ALA A 354 17.91 -20.77 10.80
N LEU A 355 17.32 -21.96 10.80
CA LEU A 355 18.09 -23.22 10.69
C LEU A 355 18.83 -23.30 9.35
N ASP A 356 20.14 -23.56 9.42
CA ASP A 356 21.07 -23.71 8.28
C ASP A 356 21.09 -22.54 7.28
N ALA A 357 20.42 -21.43 7.63
CA ALA A 357 20.31 -20.27 6.77
C ALA A 357 21.59 -19.42 6.73
N LYS A 358 21.81 -18.76 5.61
CA LYS A 358 22.82 -17.70 5.47
C LYS A 358 22.18 -16.36 5.82
N ILE A 359 22.78 -15.64 6.76
CA ILE A 359 22.33 -14.33 7.19
C ILE A 359 23.36 -13.30 6.76
N ALA A 360 22.95 -12.29 6.00
CA ALA A 360 23.72 -11.11 5.70
C ALA A 360 23.03 -9.91 6.36
N PHE A 361 23.83 -9.02 6.93
CA PHE A 361 23.36 -7.86 7.69
C PHE A 361 24.16 -6.62 7.34
N TRP A 362 23.50 -5.50 7.17
CA TRP A 362 24.09 -4.18 6.91
C TRP A 362 23.45 -3.11 7.79
N GLU A 363 24.24 -2.15 8.22
CA GLU A 363 23.73 -0.86 8.65
C GLU A 363 23.39 -0.02 7.40
N LEU A 364 22.35 0.79 7.47
CA LEU A 364 21.94 1.66 6.37
C LEU A 364 22.27 3.13 6.64
#